data_a686b54d8a572d2824a364534366ab93
#
_entry.id   a686b54d8a572d2824a364534366ab93
#
_cell.length_a   1.000
_cell.length_b   1.000
_cell.length_c   1.000
_cell.angle_alpha   90.00
_cell.angle_beta   90.00
_cell.angle_gamma   90.00
#
_symmetry.space_group_name_H-M   'P 1'
#
loop_
_entity.id
_entity.type
_entity.pdbx_description
1 polymer ?
#
loop_
_entity_poly.entity_id
_entity_poly.type
_entity_poly.pdbx_seq_one_letter_code
_entity_poly.pdbx_strand_id
1 'polypeptide(L)'
;TDVLAALRKAQQDYLRNSNGRRLNTWHVSDFVSECLRKTHYGKLYPEKFDVNKSSIFFLGHIVHEHTQLSKINELTMCYDIENDISLTPEQVQNLPFDQLGSIITGTLDDLMKVGEHFVIADKKTYNGGGWYKKTSPDTSYELQINIYRVLLEASYGIDATHGCLLYMDKKSNLDPTP
;
A
#
# COMPACT_ATOMS: atom_id res chain seq x y z
N THR A 1 3.95 -31.86 -19.92
CA THR A 1 4.05 -30.90 -18.78
C THR A 1 2.76 -30.12 -18.76
N ASP A 2 2.04 -30.18 -17.67
CA ASP A 2 0.76 -29.45 -17.50
C ASP A 2 1.06 -27.94 -17.43
N VAL A 3 0.79 -27.23 -18.51
CA VAL A 3 1.02 -25.79 -18.65
C VAL A 3 0.28 -25.01 -17.56
N LEU A 4 -0.94 -25.43 -17.18
CA LEU A 4 -1.70 -24.79 -16.12
C LEU A 4 -1.03 -24.95 -14.76
N ALA A 5 -0.44 -26.11 -14.47
CA ALA A 5 0.31 -26.32 -13.23
C ALA A 5 1.58 -25.46 -13.19
N ALA A 6 2.28 -25.32 -14.32
CA ALA A 6 3.44 -24.45 -14.43
C ALA A 6 3.09 -22.97 -14.22
N LEU A 7 2.00 -22.48 -14.83
CA LEU A 7 1.53 -21.11 -14.65
C LEU A 7 1.09 -20.84 -13.21
N ARG A 8 0.34 -21.77 -12.59
CA ARG A 8 -0.04 -21.65 -11.18
C ARG A 8 1.19 -21.58 -10.26
N LYS A 9 2.20 -22.41 -10.52
CA LYS A 9 3.44 -22.40 -9.77
C LYS A 9 4.17 -21.08 -9.93
N ALA A 10 4.33 -20.59 -11.15
CA ALA A 10 4.97 -19.30 -11.43
C ALA A 10 4.25 -18.14 -10.72
N GLN A 11 2.89 -18.13 -10.75
CA GLN A 11 2.09 -17.15 -10.02
C GLN A 11 2.32 -17.26 -8.51
N GLN A 12 2.35 -18.47 -7.94
CA GLN A 12 2.60 -18.67 -6.51
C GLN A 12 3.99 -18.21 -6.11
N ASP A 13 5.01 -18.52 -6.91
CA ASP A 13 6.40 -18.12 -6.65
C ASP A 13 6.54 -16.59 -6.73
N TYR A 14 5.92 -15.94 -7.70
CA TYR A 14 5.86 -14.48 -7.79
C TYR A 14 5.19 -13.86 -6.55
N LEU A 15 4.02 -14.35 -6.15
CA LEU A 15 3.28 -13.84 -4.99
C LEU A 15 4.01 -14.05 -3.66
N ARG A 16 4.76 -15.14 -3.52
CA ARG A 16 5.61 -15.39 -2.35
C ARG A 16 6.78 -14.42 -2.29
N ASN A 17 7.41 -14.15 -3.43
CA ASN A 17 8.58 -13.28 -3.52
C ASN A 17 8.21 -11.79 -3.44
N SER A 18 7.02 -11.40 -3.91
CA SER A 18 6.54 -10.01 -3.82
C SER A 18 6.09 -9.59 -2.43
N ASN A 19 5.82 -10.55 -1.54
CA ASN A 19 5.45 -10.28 -0.14
C ASN A 19 6.66 -9.97 0.78
N GLY A 20 7.74 -9.42 0.24
CA GLY A 20 8.96 -9.07 0.95
C GLY A 20 8.85 -7.98 2.02
N ARG A 21 7.68 -7.80 2.66
CA ARG A 21 7.56 -6.94 3.84
C ARG A 21 8.45 -7.46 4.94
N ARG A 22 9.40 -6.63 5.39
CA ARG A 22 10.15 -6.95 6.59
C ARG A 22 9.18 -7.04 7.78
N LEU A 23 9.15 -8.17 8.43
CA LEU A 23 8.20 -8.48 9.51
C LEU A 23 8.30 -7.52 10.71
N ASN A 24 9.43 -6.85 10.88
CA ASN A 24 9.70 -5.99 12.04
C ASN A 24 9.50 -4.49 11.82
N THR A 25 9.29 -4.03 10.60
CA THR A 25 8.92 -2.63 10.37
C THR A 25 7.41 -2.47 10.47
N TRP A 26 6.96 -1.29 10.90
CA TRP A 26 5.56 -0.92 10.83
C TRP A 26 5.25 -0.35 9.44
N HIS A 27 4.20 -0.85 8.81
CA HIS A 27 3.70 -0.30 7.56
C HIS A 27 2.48 0.59 7.83
N VAL A 28 2.28 1.65 7.04
CA VAL A 28 1.13 2.56 7.21
C VAL A 28 -0.19 1.78 7.27
N SER A 29 -0.36 0.74 6.45
CA SER A 29 -1.54 -0.13 6.50
C SER A 29 -1.72 -0.90 7.81
N ASP A 30 -0.69 -1.02 8.63
CA ASP A 30 -0.79 -1.68 9.93
C ASP A 30 -1.53 -0.80 10.95
N PHE A 31 -1.37 0.53 10.84
CA PHE A 31 -2.00 1.51 11.73
C PHE A 31 -3.47 1.75 11.41
N VAL A 32 -3.89 1.53 10.17
CA VAL A 32 -5.28 1.70 9.73
C VAL A 32 -6.12 0.44 9.94
N SER A 33 -5.52 -0.61 10.46
CA SER A 33 -6.21 -1.83 10.88
C SER A 33 -7.11 -1.53 12.09
N GLU A 34 -8.32 -2.09 12.10
CA GLU A 34 -9.26 -1.96 13.22
C GLU A 34 -8.69 -2.48 14.55
N CYS A 35 -7.65 -3.31 14.51
CA CYS A 35 -7.07 -3.92 15.69
C CYS A 35 -5.54 -4.08 15.55
N LEU A 36 -4.78 -3.17 16.15
CA LEU A 36 -3.32 -3.23 16.19
C LEU A 36 -2.78 -4.54 16.81
N ARG A 37 -3.50 -5.09 17.80
CA ARG A 37 -3.14 -6.37 18.39
C ARG A 37 -3.20 -7.51 17.37
N LYS A 38 -4.25 -7.55 16.53
CA LYS A 38 -4.38 -8.53 15.44
C LYS A 38 -3.23 -8.38 14.44
N THR A 39 -2.89 -7.14 14.08
CA THR A 39 -1.76 -6.84 13.19
C THR A 39 -0.44 -7.32 13.76
N HIS A 40 -0.17 -7.03 15.04
CA HIS A 40 1.04 -7.47 15.71
C HIS A 40 1.15 -9.01 15.75
N TYR A 41 0.08 -9.70 16.14
CA TYR A 41 0.08 -11.17 16.11
C TYR A 41 0.20 -11.75 14.70
N GLY A 42 -0.38 -11.10 13.70
CA GLY A 42 -0.23 -11.50 12.30
C GLY A 42 1.21 -11.41 11.79
N LYS A 43 2.01 -10.48 12.34
CA LYS A 43 3.46 -10.40 12.05
C LYS A 43 4.25 -11.52 12.71
N LEU A 44 3.93 -11.84 13.96
CA LEU A 44 4.60 -12.92 14.72
C LEU A 44 4.21 -14.30 14.20
N TYR A 45 2.97 -14.46 13.77
CA TYR A 45 2.39 -15.73 13.31
C TYR A 45 1.74 -15.52 11.94
N PRO A 46 2.53 -15.41 10.87
CA PRO A 46 1.99 -15.13 9.54
C PRO A 46 1.02 -16.25 9.12
N GLU A 47 -0.11 -15.85 8.57
CA GLU A 47 -1.09 -16.79 8.01
C GLU A 47 -0.44 -17.63 6.91
N LYS A 48 -0.93 -18.87 6.76
CA LYS A 48 -0.51 -19.70 5.64
C LYS A 48 -0.88 -19.00 4.33
N PHE A 49 0.00 -19.12 3.36
CA PHE A 49 -0.19 -18.58 2.03
C PHE A 49 -1.52 -19.08 1.43
N ASP A 50 -2.41 -18.15 1.08
CA ASP A 50 -3.69 -18.42 0.42
C ASP A 50 -3.65 -17.86 -1.01
N VAL A 51 -3.70 -18.76 -1.99
CA VAL A 51 -3.65 -18.41 -3.43
C VAL A 51 -4.78 -17.49 -3.83
N ASN A 52 -6.00 -17.68 -3.29
CA ASN A 52 -7.16 -16.86 -3.67
C ASN A 52 -7.01 -15.44 -3.14
N LYS A 53 -6.66 -15.28 -1.86
CA LYS A 53 -6.36 -13.96 -1.27
C LYS A 53 -5.24 -13.27 -2.04
N SER A 54 -4.15 -13.98 -2.31
CA SER A 54 -2.99 -13.44 -3.01
C SER A 54 -3.31 -13.04 -4.45
N SER A 55 -4.18 -13.77 -5.15
CA SER A 55 -4.62 -13.41 -6.50
C SER A 55 -5.44 -12.12 -6.52
N ILE A 56 -6.27 -11.88 -5.50
CA ILE A 56 -7.03 -10.62 -5.36
C ILE A 56 -6.07 -9.45 -5.15
N PHE A 57 -5.07 -9.61 -4.29
CA PHE A 57 -4.03 -8.59 -4.06
C PHE A 57 -3.20 -8.34 -5.32
N PHE A 58 -2.83 -9.40 -6.05
CA PHE A 58 -2.10 -9.29 -7.30
C PHE A 58 -2.86 -8.47 -8.36
N LEU A 59 -4.16 -8.69 -8.52
CA LEU A 59 -4.98 -7.87 -9.41
C LEU A 59 -5.03 -6.40 -8.97
N GLY A 60 -5.11 -6.14 -7.67
CA GLY A 60 -5.00 -4.79 -7.12
C GLY A 60 -3.67 -4.15 -7.50
N HIS A 61 -2.57 -4.87 -7.34
CA HIS A 61 -1.22 -4.38 -7.64
C HIS A 61 -1.03 -4.06 -9.14
N ILE A 62 -1.49 -4.93 -10.04
CA ILE A 62 -1.48 -4.64 -11.50
C ILE A 62 -2.22 -3.33 -11.81
N VAL A 63 -3.37 -3.11 -11.19
CA VAL A 63 -4.12 -1.86 -11.39
C VAL A 63 -3.29 -0.66 -10.94
N HIS A 64 -2.65 -0.73 -9.78
CA HIS A 64 -1.80 0.35 -9.26
C HIS A 64 -0.62 0.64 -10.20
N GLU A 65 0.08 -0.39 -10.67
CA GLU A 65 1.22 -0.24 -11.59
C GLU A 65 0.83 0.37 -12.95
N HIS A 66 -0.36 0.04 -13.46
CA HIS A 66 -0.78 0.48 -14.80
C HIS A 66 -1.65 1.75 -14.82
N THR A 67 -2.03 2.29 -13.67
CA THR A 67 -2.82 3.52 -13.57
C THR A 67 -2.05 4.63 -12.87
N GLN A 68 -0.85 4.94 -13.36
CA GLN A 68 -0.05 6.04 -12.83
C GLN A 68 -0.68 7.38 -13.22
N LEU A 69 -0.94 8.23 -12.25
CA LEU A 69 -1.56 9.54 -12.42
C LEU A 69 -0.54 10.66 -12.42
N SER A 70 0.63 10.42 -11.88
CA SER A 70 1.70 11.40 -11.78
C SER A 70 3.06 10.78 -12.12
N LYS A 71 4.06 11.68 -12.31
CA LYS A 71 5.46 11.25 -12.46
C LYS A 71 6.08 10.77 -11.13
N ILE A 72 5.51 11.19 -10.00
CA ILE A 72 5.91 10.76 -8.67
C ILE A 72 4.87 9.75 -8.22
N ASN A 73 5.14 8.48 -8.46
CA ASN A 73 4.29 7.35 -8.11
C ASN A 73 5.10 6.30 -7.35
N GLU A 74 4.40 5.46 -6.59
CA GLU A 74 4.99 4.40 -5.76
C GLU A 74 6.13 4.94 -4.86
N LEU A 75 5.93 6.17 -4.31
CA LEU A 75 6.93 6.82 -3.48
C LEU A 75 6.99 6.16 -2.11
N THR A 76 8.09 5.46 -1.85
CA THR A 76 8.32 4.81 -0.55
C THR A 76 8.99 5.76 0.42
N MET A 77 8.39 5.90 1.59
CA MET A 77 8.88 6.68 2.73
C MET A 77 9.23 5.75 3.87
N CYS A 78 10.36 6.00 4.52
CA CYS A 78 10.79 5.27 5.70
C CYS A 78 11.20 6.27 6.77
N TYR A 79 10.66 6.13 7.97
CA TYR A 79 10.90 7.04 9.06
C TYR A 79 11.16 6.30 10.37
N ASP A 80 12.26 6.64 11.02
CA ASP A 80 12.60 6.13 12.35
C ASP A 80 12.05 7.10 13.41
N ILE A 81 10.99 6.67 14.09
CA ILE A 81 10.30 7.50 15.08
C ILE A 81 11.09 7.65 16.39
N GLU A 82 12.00 6.74 16.69
CA GLU A 82 12.81 6.79 17.91
C GLU A 82 13.95 7.81 17.76
N ASN A 83 14.57 7.83 16.58
CA ASN A 83 15.69 8.71 16.29
C ASN A 83 15.30 10.02 15.56
N ASP A 84 14.01 10.17 15.20
CA ASP A 84 13.46 11.34 14.51
C ASP A 84 14.18 11.63 13.17
N ILE A 85 14.43 10.58 12.36
CA ILE A 85 15.14 10.68 11.09
C ILE A 85 14.42 9.97 9.95
N SER A 86 14.53 10.55 8.76
CA SER A 86 14.12 9.90 7.52
C SER A 86 15.23 8.97 7.02
N LEU A 87 14.83 7.81 6.52
CA LEU A 87 15.72 6.78 5.98
C LEU A 87 15.34 6.45 4.54
N THR A 88 16.31 6.02 3.74
CA THR A 88 16.00 5.43 2.45
C THR A 88 15.60 3.95 2.61
N PRO A 89 14.86 3.38 1.64
CA PRO A 89 14.56 1.95 1.65
C PRO A 89 15.80 1.06 1.76
N GLU A 90 16.90 1.47 1.11
CA GLU A 90 18.18 0.75 1.15
C GLU A 90 18.81 0.80 2.54
N GLN A 91 18.74 1.95 3.22
CA GLN A 91 19.21 2.07 4.61
C GLN A 91 18.42 1.14 5.53
N VAL A 92 17.09 1.13 5.41
CA VAL A 92 16.23 0.22 6.20
C VAL A 92 16.56 -1.25 5.92
N GLN A 93 16.86 -1.61 4.67
CA GLN A 93 17.25 -2.98 4.32
C GLN A 93 18.53 -3.44 5.02
N ASN A 94 19.43 -2.52 5.31
CA ASN A 94 20.73 -2.81 5.93
C ASN A 94 20.73 -2.68 7.46
N LEU A 95 19.61 -2.24 8.06
CA LEU A 95 19.51 -2.14 9.51
C LEU A 95 19.46 -3.53 10.18
N PRO A 96 20.07 -3.67 11.36
CA PRO A 96 19.90 -4.84 12.21
C PRO A 96 18.43 -5.07 12.58
N PHE A 97 18.06 -6.32 12.81
CA PHE A 97 16.68 -6.72 13.07
C PHE A 97 16.07 -6.04 14.32
N ASP A 98 16.86 -5.83 15.34
CA ASP A 98 16.47 -5.16 16.59
C ASP A 98 16.19 -3.66 16.45
N GLN A 99 16.71 -3.02 15.39
CA GLN A 99 16.48 -1.61 15.10
C GLN A 99 15.27 -1.35 14.20
N LEU A 100 14.62 -2.38 13.70
CA LEU A 100 13.47 -2.22 12.79
C LEU A 100 12.16 -1.88 13.50
N GLY A 101 12.10 -2.06 14.82
CA GLY A 101 10.86 -1.90 15.60
C GLY A 101 10.34 -0.46 15.69
N SER A 102 11.21 0.55 15.49
CA SER A 102 10.87 1.97 15.46
C SER A 102 10.61 2.51 14.05
N ILE A 103 10.80 1.69 13.01
CA ILE A 103 10.70 2.13 11.62
C ILE A 103 9.26 2.05 11.12
N ILE A 104 8.74 3.17 10.66
CA ILE A 104 7.49 3.23 9.90
C ILE A 104 7.82 3.31 8.42
N THR A 105 7.21 2.44 7.63
CA THR A 105 7.32 2.44 6.17
C THR A 105 5.96 2.66 5.53
N GLY A 106 5.94 3.40 4.43
CA GLY A 106 4.73 3.61 3.65
C GLY A 106 5.08 3.89 2.20
N THR A 107 4.27 3.37 1.30
CA THR A 107 4.38 3.67 -0.14
C THR A 107 3.07 4.32 -0.55
N LEU A 108 3.12 5.58 -0.96
CA LEU A 108 1.97 6.28 -1.53
C LEU A 108 1.87 5.99 -3.03
N ASP A 109 0.64 5.88 -3.54
CA ASP A 109 0.42 5.51 -4.93
C ASP A 109 0.84 6.63 -5.90
N ASP A 110 0.34 7.84 -5.70
CA ASP A 110 0.68 9.00 -6.53
C ASP A 110 0.77 10.29 -5.71
N LEU A 111 1.78 11.10 -5.99
CA LEU A 111 1.88 12.48 -5.51
C LEU A 111 1.74 13.45 -6.70
N MET A 112 0.65 14.19 -6.73
CA MET A 112 0.34 15.13 -7.80
C MET A 112 0.59 16.57 -7.35
N LYS A 113 1.04 17.42 -8.29
CA LYS A 113 1.02 18.87 -8.08
C LYS A 113 -0.11 19.48 -8.88
N VAL A 114 -1.04 20.14 -8.19
CA VAL A 114 -2.21 20.79 -8.78
C VAL A 114 -2.15 22.27 -8.40
N GLY A 115 -1.75 23.13 -9.33
CA GLY A 115 -1.40 24.51 -9.03
C GLY A 115 -0.25 24.59 -8.03
N GLU A 116 -0.45 25.25 -6.91
CA GLU A 116 0.54 25.37 -5.83
C GLU A 116 0.39 24.28 -4.76
N HIS A 117 -0.56 23.35 -4.93
CA HIS A 117 -0.88 22.34 -3.93
C HIS A 117 -0.30 20.97 -4.29
N PHE A 118 0.21 20.26 -3.29
CA PHE A 118 0.49 18.85 -3.40
C PHE A 118 -0.72 18.03 -2.94
N VAL A 119 -1.06 17.01 -3.72
CA VAL A 119 -2.21 16.13 -3.50
C VAL A 119 -1.72 14.69 -3.48
N ILE A 120 -1.98 13.98 -2.38
CA ILE A 120 -1.78 12.54 -2.31
C ILE A 120 -3.01 11.86 -2.94
N ALA A 121 -2.80 11.04 -3.97
CA ALA A 121 -3.85 10.21 -4.54
C ALA A 121 -3.59 8.74 -4.20
N ASP A 122 -4.57 8.11 -3.55
CA ASP A 122 -4.52 6.72 -3.14
C ASP A 122 -5.60 5.94 -3.90
N LYS A 123 -5.21 4.87 -4.56
CA LYS A 123 -6.06 4.06 -5.44
C LYS A 123 -6.65 2.89 -4.68
N LYS A 124 -7.95 2.73 -4.73
CA LYS A 124 -8.65 1.62 -4.10
C LYS A 124 -9.46 0.84 -5.14
N THR A 125 -9.15 -0.44 -5.28
CA THR A 125 -9.94 -1.34 -6.12
C THR A 125 -11.06 -1.98 -5.31
N TYR A 126 -12.24 -2.09 -5.88
CA TYR A 126 -13.38 -2.75 -5.25
C TYR A 126 -14.11 -3.67 -6.24
N ASN A 127 -14.89 -4.61 -5.70
CA ASN A 127 -15.81 -5.41 -6.49
C ASN A 127 -17.16 -4.72 -6.47
N GLY A 128 -17.68 -4.31 -7.62
CA GLY A 128 -18.92 -3.56 -7.77
C GLY A 128 -20.07 -4.12 -6.95
N GLY A 129 -20.83 -3.25 -6.31
CA GLY A 129 -22.00 -3.65 -5.54
C GLY A 129 -22.21 -2.86 -4.24
N GLY A 130 -22.35 -1.57 -4.29
CA GLY A 130 -22.90 -0.82 -3.16
C GLY A 130 -22.02 0.26 -2.54
N TRP A 131 -20.71 0.30 -2.80
CA TRP A 131 -19.85 1.34 -2.27
C TRP A 131 -20.19 2.73 -2.84
N TYR A 132 -20.70 2.81 -4.08
CA TYR A 132 -21.22 4.06 -4.69
C TYR A 132 -22.32 4.73 -3.89
N LYS A 133 -22.88 4.04 -2.89
CA LYS A 133 -23.82 4.59 -1.92
C LYS A 133 -23.12 5.25 -0.73
N LYS A 134 -21.80 5.08 -0.57
CA LYS A 134 -21.05 5.75 0.48
C LYS A 134 -20.92 7.25 0.13
N THR A 135 -21.35 8.08 1.04
CA THR A 135 -21.25 9.54 0.92
C THR A 135 -19.94 10.11 1.45
N SER A 136 -19.15 9.27 2.13
CA SER A 136 -17.85 9.61 2.70
C SER A 136 -16.88 8.44 2.61
N PRO A 137 -15.57 8.68 2.58
CA PRO A 137 -14.55 7.65 2.69
C PRO A 137 -14.67 6.86 3.98
N ASP A 138 -14.10 5.64 4.02
CA ASP A 138 -13.89 4.95 5.28
C ASP A 138 -12.83 5.70 6.11
N THR A 139 -13.04 5.81 7.41
CA THR A 139 -12.12 6.48 8.34
C THR A 139 -10.71 5.87 8.31
N SER A 140 -10.58 4.59 7.99
CA SER A 140 -9.30 3.91 7.80
C SER A 140 -8.50 4.49 6.62
N TYR A 141 -9.17 4.85 5.53
CA TYR A 141 -8.50 5.45 4.37
C TYR A 141 -8.14 6.91 4.61
N GLU A 142 -9.00 7.65 5.33
CA GLU A 142 -8.67 9.00 5.77
C GLU A 142 -7.44 9.01 6.68
N LEU A 143 -7.39 8.07 7.64
CA LEU A 143 -6.23 7.89 8.52
C LEU A 143 -4.98 7.53 7.71
N GLN A 144 -5.08 6.64 6.71
CA GLN A 144 -3.98 6.26 5.84
C GLN A 144 -3.37 7.46 5.13
N ILE A 145 -4.20 8.30 4.51
CA ILE A 145 -3.75 9.52 3.83
C ILE A 145 -3.10 10.49 4.81
N ASN A 146 -3.66 10.66 6.01
CA ASN A 146 -3.07 11.54 7.01
C ASN A 146 -1.72 11.04 7.50
N ILE A 147 -1.51 9.74 7.67
CA ILE A 147 -0.20 9.18 8.00
C ILE A 147 0.78 9.41 6.84
N TYR A 148 0.36 9.21 5.60
CA TYR A 148 1.19 9.53 4.43
C TYR A 148 1.59 11.00 4.37
N ARG A 149 0.71 11.95 4.71
CA ARG A 149 1.05 13.37 4.81
C ARG A 149 2.17 13.62 5.80
N VAL A 150 2.04 13.08 7.01
CA VAL A 150 3.06 13.22 8.06
C VAL A 150 4.40 12.64 7.62
N LEU A 151 4.40 11.43 7.03
CA LEU A 151 5.62 10.80 6.54
C LEU A 151 6.24 11.59 5.37
N LEU A 152 5.43 12.14 4.48
CA LEU A 152 5.88 12.92 3.33
C LEU A 152 6.55 14.24 3.79
N GLU A 153 5.94 14.92 4.74
CA GLU A 153 6.51 16.12 5.35
C GLU A 153 7.81 15.80 6.07
N ALA A 154 7.82 14.75 6.91
CA ALA A 154 9.00 14.34 7.67
C ALA A 154 10.14 13.85 6.77
N SER A 155 9.83 13.14 5.66
CA SER A 155 10.85 12.55 4.79
C SER A 155 11.36 13.49 3.71
N TYR A 156 10.52 14.39 3.20
CA TYR A 156 10.83 15.21 2.02
C TYR A 156 10.57 16.70 2.21
N GLY A 157 10.05 17.13 3.36
CA GLY A 157 9.66 18.52 3.60
C GLY A 157 8.50 18.99 2.72
N ILE A 158 7.68 18.05 2.21
CA ILE A 158 6.55 18.35 1.32
C ILE A 158 5.26 18.33 2.14
N ASP A 159 4.62 19.50 2.26
CA ASP A 159 3.27 19.61 2.83
C ASP A 159 2.22 19.32 1.76
N ALA A 160 1.60 18.14 1.84
CA ALA A 160 0.47 17.78 1.00
C ALA A 160 -0.82 18.30 1.63
N THR A 161 -1.42 19.31 1.01
CA THR A 161 -2.60 19.98 1.56
C THR A 161 -3.91 19.21 1.34
N HIS A 162 -3.92 18.27 0.40
CA HIS A 162 -5.11 17.50 0.03
C HIS A 162 -4.81 16.01 -0.12
N GLY A 163 -5.80 15.18 0.16
CA GLY A 163 -5.81 13.76 -0.15
C GLY A 163 -7.01 13.42 -1.05
N CYS A 164 -6.80 12.49 -1.97
CA CYS A 164 -7.82 12.01 -2.90
C CYS A 164 -7.86 10.48 -2.88
N LEU A 165 -9.05 9.90 -2.73
CA LEU A 165 -9.27 8.47 -2.87
C LEU A 165 -9.89 8.19 -4.23
N LEU A 166 -9.21 7.38 -5.03
CA LEU A 166 -9.66 6.98 -6.35
C LEU A 166 -10.18 5.55 -6.30
N TYR A 167 -11.47 5.43 -6.44
CA TYR A 167 -12.13 4.13 -6.43
C TYR A 167 -12.26 3.59 -7.85
N MET A 168 -11.72 2.38 -8.09
CA MET A 168 -11.76 1.70 -9.38
C MET A 168 -12.55 0.40 -9.26
N ASP A 169 -13.64 0.30 -10.04
CA ASP A 169 -14.46 -0.92 -10.08
C ASP A 169 -13.79 -1.98 -10.96
N LYS A 170 -13.50 -3.13 -10.37
CA LYS A 170 -12.93 -4.27 -11.10
C LYS A 170 -13.86 -4.84 -12.17
N LYS A 171 -15.17 -4.60 -12.08
CA LYS A 171 -16.16 -5.10 -13.03
C LYS A 171 -16.33 -4.17 -14.24
N SER A 172 -16.30 -2.86 -14.03
CA SER A 172 -16.55 -1.88 -15.11
C SER A 172 -15.45 -1.85 -16.15
N ASN A 173 -14.25 -2.33 -15.82
CA ASN A 173 -13.13 -2.41 -16.75
C ASN A 173 -13.09 -3.74 -17.55
N LEU A 174 -13.97 -4.69 -17.25
CA LEU A 174 -14.00 -6.01 -17.90
C LEU A 174 -15.22 -6.20 -18.81
N ASP A 175 -16.21 -5.33 -18.73
CA ASP A 175 -17.35 -5.30 -19.65
C ASP A 175 -17.17 -4.12 -20.62
N PRO A 176 -16.67 -4.35 -21.84
CA PRO A 176 -16.80 -3.36 -22.88
C PRO A 176 -18.30 -3.24 -23.17
N THR A 177 -18.92 -2.19 -22.70
CA THR A 177 -20.26 -1.81 -23.13
C THR A 177 -20.27 -1.76 -24.66
N PRO A 178 -21.22 -2.44 -25.32
CA PRO A 178 -21.33 -2.46 -26.78
C PRO A 178 -21.59 -1.07 -27.35
#